data_5701c737dbf0aa28400743bcafa1c253
#
_entry.id   5701c737dbf0aa28400743bcafa1c253
#
_cell.length_a   1.000
_cell.length_b   1.000
_cell.length_c   1.000
_cell.angle_alpha   90.00
_cell.angle_beta   90.00
_cell.angle_gamma   90.00
#
_symmetry.space_group_name_H-M   'P 1'
#
loop_
_entity.id
_entity.type
_entity.pdbx_description
1 polymer ?
#
loop_
_entity_poly.entity_id
_entity_poly.type
_entity_poly.pdbx_seq_one_letter_code
_entity_poly.pdbx_strand_id
1 'polypeptide(L)'
;MPDIALMQNEKIISRRKPSILIQKTFVTGVAFIGLSIIFFIIGLVYRSYNFQFSFISTYTGINFGLFGSLPLIPVVLDIIALIELLHAELSVYFRDYIITNYRIIDQHGILSKDANIILANRISDISIDRTFADRILGLGRIVLRMEEVNKPEIRLVGIRDVESFQNDILKLISKDNKS
;
A
#
# COMPACT_ATOMS: atom_id res chain seq x y z
N MET A 1 -8.71 15.79 9.78
CA MET A 1 -8.99 14.43 10.28
C MET A 1 -10.39 14.07 9.77
N PRO A 2 -10.60 12.90 9.17
CA PRO A 2 -11.96 12.52 8.78
C PRO A 2 -12.79 12.26 10.02
N ASP A 3 -13.86 13.01 10.19
CA ASP A 3 -14.83 12.80 11.27
C ASP A 3 -15.61 11.52 10.97
N ILE A 4 -15.26 10.46 11.71
CA ILE A 4 -16.09 9.26 11.73
C ILE A 4 -17.30 9.61 12.60
N ALA A 5 -18.50 9.51 12.03
CA ALA A 5 -19.72 9.62 12.82
C ALA A 5 -19.77 8.45 13.81
N LEU A 6 -19.32 8.69 15.03
CA LEU A 6 -19.42 7.75 16.13
C LEU A 6 -20.85 7.73 16.65
N MET A 7 -21.33 6.55 17.02
CA MET A 7 -22.62 6.39 17.67
C MET A 7 -22.58 6.95 19.11
N GLN A 8 -23.74 7.22 19.69
CA GLN A 8 -23.85 7.63 21.09
C GLN A 8 -23.21 6.55 21.99
N ASN A 9 -22.19 6.92 22.79
CA ASN A 9 -21.37 6.01 23.61
C ASN A 9 -20.34 5.14 22.88
N GLU A 10 -20.08 5.39 21.58
CA GLU A 10 -19.02 4.69 20.86
C GLU A 10 -17.64 5.30 21.19
N LYS A 11 -16.69 4.45 21.60
CA LYS A 11 -15.31 4.85 21.94
C LYS A 11 -14.34 4.11 21.06
N ILE A 12 -13.32 4.82 20.56
CA ILE A 12 -12.22 4.21 19.81
C ILE A 12 -11.29 3.49 20.80
N ILE A 13 -11.09 2.20 20.60
CA ILE A 13 -10.18 1.36 21.39
C ILE A 13 -8.79 1.38 20.79
N SER A 14 -8.69 1.21 19.47
CA SER A 14 -7.42 1.14 18.77
C SER A 14 -7.55 1.74 17.37
N ARG A 15 -6.47 2.37 16.89
CA ARG A 15 -6.37 2.89 15.53
C ARG A 15 -5.02 2.52 14.96
N ARG A 16 -4.99 1.96 13.75
CA ARG A 16 -3.77 1.58 13.05
C ARG A 16 -3.82 2.07 11.60
N LYS A 17 -2.65 2.45 11.10
CA LYS A 17 -2.46 2.75 9.68
C LYS A 17 -1.71 1.61 9.01
N PRO A 18 -2.05 1.24 7.76
CA PRO A 18 -1.27 0.27 7.01
C PRO A 18 0.14 0.79 6.75
N SER A 19 1.10 -0.11 6.57
CA SER A 19 2.45 0.26 6.16
C SER A 19 2.52 0.41 4.64
N ILE A 20 3.22 1.45 4.18
CA ILE A 20 3.47 1.70 2.76
C ILE A 20 4.23 0.56 2.07
N LEU A 21 5.08 -0.15 2.84
CA LEU A 21 5.97 -1.21 2.31
C LEU A 21 5.24 -2.40 1.68
N ILE A 22 3.98 -2.64 2.04
CA ILE A 22 3.16 -3.74 1.47
C ILE A 22 2.37 -3.27 0.25
N GLN A 23 2.32 -1.98 -0.01
CA GLN A 23 1.56 -1.47 -1.12
C GLN A 23 2.21 -1.87 -2.45
N LYS A 24 1.44 -2.50 -3.35
CA LYS A 24 1.94 -2.93 -4.66
C LYS A 24 2.57 -1.77 -5.44
N THR A 25 1.94 -0.60 -5.40
CA THR A 25 2.42 0.62 -6.06
C THR A 25 3.76 1.10 -5.52
N PHE A 26 4.03 0.96 -4.21
CA PHE A 26 5.34 1.25 -3.65
C PHE A 26 6.41 0.29 -4.20
N VAL A 27 6.12 -1.01 -4.22
CA VAL A 27 7.05 -2.03 -4.74
C VAL A 27 7.33 -1.82 -6.23
N THR A 28 6.29 -1.50 -7.03
CA THR A 28 6.46 -1.20 -8.46
C THR A 28 7.27 0.08 -8.69
N GLY A 29 7.04 1.14 -7.92
CA GLY A 29 7.83 2.37 -7.99
C GLY A 29 9.32 2.13 -7.72
N VAL A 30 9.65 1.37 -6.68
CA VAL A 30 11.04 0.98 -6.37
C VAL A 30 11.64 0.12 -7.48
N ALA A 31 10.87 -0.80 -8.08
CA ALA A 31 11.32 -1.60 -9.21
C ALA A 31 11.65 -0.76 -10.45
N PHE A 32 10.85 0.27 -10.75
CA PHE A 32 11.14 1.20 -11.85
C PHE A 32 12.41 2.01 -11.62
N ILE A 33 12.68 2.46 -10.39
CA ILE A 33 13.95 3.11 -10.05
C ILE A 33 15.13 2.17 -10.28
N GLY A 34 15.01 0.91 -9.81
CA GLY A 34 16.05 -0.09 -10.04
C GLY A 34 16.34 -0.33 -11.53
N LEU A 35 15.28 -0.41 -12.33
CA LEU A 35 15.38 -0.58 -13.77
C LEU A 35 16.01 0.65 -14.45
N SER A 36 15.64 1.86 -14.02
CA SER A 36 16.23 3.14 -14.49
C SER A 36 17.73 3.17 -14.25
N ILE A 37 18.20 2.78 -13.05
CA ILE A 37 19.63 2.72 -12.72
C ILE A 37 20.37 1.75 -13.65
N ILE A 38 19.79 0.58 -13.92
CA ILE A 38 20.39 -0.41 -14.85
C ILE A 38 20.55 0.19 -16.25
N PHE A 39 19.50 0.83 -16.78
CA PHE A 39 19.57 1.48 -18.09
C PHE A 39 20.57 2.63 -18.11
N PHE A 40 20.69 3.39 -17.03
CA PHE A 40 21.67 4.45 -16.91
C PHE A 40 23.11 3.91 -16.94
N ILE A 41 23.39 2.84 -16.19
CA ILE A 41 24.72 2.18 -16.20
C ILE A 41 25.04 1.65 -17.58
N ILE A 42 24.09 0.97 -18.25
CA ILE A 42 24.27 0.49 -19.61
C ILE A 42 24.61 1.67 -20.54
N GLY A 43 23.91 2.79 -20.43
CA GLY A 43 24.16 4.00 -21.21
C GLY A 43 25.58 4.55 -21.00
N LEU A 44 26.09 4.57 -19.77
CA LEU A 44 27.46 4.96 -19.46
C LEU A 44 28.49 4.04 -20.09
N VAL A 45 28.27 2.72 -20.01
CA VAL A 45 29.16 1.72 -20.62
C VAL A 45 29.19 1.88 -22.13
N TYR A 46 28.05 2.02 -22.80
CA TYR A 46 27.98 2.26 -24.25
C TYR A 46 28.69 3.55 -24.68
N ARG A 47 28.56 4.62 -23.88
CA ARG A 47 29.27 5.88 -24.13
C ARG A 47 30.79 5.69 -24.05
N SER A 48 31.29 4.92 -23.09
CA SER A 48 32.69 4.63 -22.91
C SER A 48 33.29 3.89 -24.12
N TYR A 49 32.50 3.08 -24.84
CA TYR A 49 32.94 2.37 -26.05
C TYR A 49 32.72 3.14 -27.36
N ASN A 50 32.53 4.47 -27.31
CA ASN A 50 32.23 5.32 -28.50
C ASN A 50 31.07 4.84 -29.37
N PHE A 51 30.14 4.09 -28.80
CA PHE A 51 28.95 3.67 -29.47
C PHE A 51 27.97 4.87 -29.48
N GLN A 52 28.01 5.64 -30.56
CA GLN A 52 27.07 6.74 -30.74
C GLN A 52 25.66 6.18 -30.87
N PHE A 53 24.77 6.63 -29.98
CA PHE A 53 23.35 6.38 -30.07
C PHE A 53 22.73 7.19 -31.24
N SER A 54 23.35 7.11 -32.43
CA SER A 54 22.83 7.76 -33.63
C SER A 54 21.53 7.13 -34.13
N PHE A 55 21.22 5.93 -33.67
CA PHE A 55 20.04 5.18 -34.10
C PHE A 55 18.73 5.90 -33.75
N ILE A 56 18.60 6.42 -32.53
CA ILE A 56 17.37 7.09 -32.09
C ILE A 56 17.24 8.47 -32.72
N SER A 57 18.34 9.24 -32.85
CA SER A 57 18.31 10.54 -33.50
C SER A 57 18.00 10.43 -35.00
N THR A 58 18.43 9.35 -35.66
CA THR A 58 18.18 9.10 -37.08
C THR A 58 16.71 8.74 -37.34
N TYR A 59 16.05 8.02 -36.43
CA TYR A 59 14.64 7.61 -36.59
C TYR A 59 13.64 8.63 -36.05
N THR A 60 13.98 9.40 -35.01
CA THR A 60 13.02 10.36 -34.41
C THR A 60 13.23 11.79 -34.84
N GLY A 61 14.34 12.12 -35.49
CA GLY A 61 14.69 13.50 -35.88
C GLY A 61 14.87 14.46 -34.70
N ILE A 62 14.85 13.97 -33.46
CA ILE A 62 14.93 14.78 -32.25
C ILE A 62 16.39 14.93 -31.84
N ASN A 63 16.95 16.11 -32.05
CA ASN A 63 18.29 16.48 -31.60
C ASN A 63 18.21 16.99 -30.15
N PHE A 64 18.66 16.17 -29.19
CA PHE A 64 18.58 16.49 -27.76
C PHE A 64 19.69 17.41 -27.22
N GLY A 65 20.40 18.17 -28.04
CA GLY A 65 21.38 19.16 -27.62
C GLY A 65 22.28 18.68 -26.45
N LEU A 66 22.30 19.42 -25.32
CA LEU A 66 23.03 19.04 -24.11
C LEU A 66 22.54 17.73 -23.45
N PHE A 67 21.29 17.34 -23.67
CA PHE A 67 20.68 16.08 -23.19
C PHE A 67 20.85 14.92 -24.15
N GLY A 68 21.39 15.14 -25.34
CA GLY A 68 21.52 14.12 -26.39
C GLY A 68 22.42 12.90 -26.03
N SER A 69 23.06 12.94 -24.88
CA SER A 69 23.84 11.81 -24.33
C SER A 69 23.14 11.07 -23.19
N LEU A 70 21.99 11.55 -22.71
CA LEU A 70 21.22 10.88 -21.67
C LEU A 70 20.13 10.04 -22.33
N PRO A 71 20.09 8.72 -22.08
CA PRO A 71 19.01 7.90 -22.60
C PRO A 71 17.67 8.38 -21.99
N LEU A 72 16.68 8.69 -22.85
CA LEU A 72 15.33 9.12 -22.41
C LEU A 72 14.63 8.08 -21.54
N ILE A 73 14.95 6.80 -21.78
CA ILE A 73 14.30 5.69 -21.09
C ILE A 73 14.40 5.82 -19.56
N PRO A 74 15.58 6.03 -18.94
CA PRO A 74 15.68 6.27 -17.49
C PRO A 74 14.81 7.42 -17.02
N VAL A 75 14.81 8.54 -17.72
CA VAL A 75 14.02 9.72 -17.33
C VAL A 75 12.52 9.41 -17.30
N VAL A 76 12.01 8.71 -18.31
CA VAL A 76 10.60 8.29 -18.35
C VAL A 76 10.29 7.31 -17.22
N LEU A 77 11.18 6.35 -16.96
CA LEU A 77 11.01 5.39 -15.86
C LEU A 77 11.01 6.08 -14.49
N ASP A 78 11.87 7.08 -14.29
CA ASP A 78 11.92 7.84 -13.03
C ASP A 78 10.65 8.67 -12.81
N ILE A 79 10.08 9.26 -13.87
CA ILE A 79 8.81 9.96 -13.78
C ILE A 79 7.67 9.00 -13.40
N ILE A 80 7.62 7.83 -14.03
CA ILE A 80 6.61 6.80 -13.69
C ILE A 80 6.81 6.34 -12.24
N ALA A 81 8.05 6.07 -11.83
CA ALA A 81 8.37 5.67 -10.47
C ALA A 81 7.92 6.73 -9.45
N LEU A 82 8.14 8.00 -9.72
CA LEU A 82 7.73 9.10 -8.87
C LEU A 82 6.20 9.15 -8.70
N ILE A 83 5.46 9.00 -9.80
CA ILE A 83 3.99 8.96 -9.77
C ILE A 83 3.51 7.77 -8.92
N GLU A 84 4.08 6.57 -9.11
CA GLU A 84 3.73 5.38 -8.35
C GLU A 84 4.03 5.53 -6.85
N LEU A 85 5.18 6.11 -6.49
CA LEU A 85 5.54 6.35 -5.11
C LEU A 85 4.61 7.38 -4.44
N LEU A 86 4.31 8.48 -5.12
CA LEU A 86 3.36 9.48 -4.62
C LEU A 86 1.97 8.88 -4.42
N HIS A 87 1.51 8.07 -5.36
CA HIS A 87 0.23 7.38 -5.26
C HIS A 87 0.22 6.40 -4.08
N ALA A 88 1.31 5.66 -3.86
CA ALA A 88 1.46 4.74 -2.74
C ALA A 88 1.37 5.48 -1.40
N GLU A 89 2.06 6.60 -1.27
CA GLU A 89 2.09 7.40 -0.04
C GLU A 89 0.70 7.99 0.27
N LEU A 90 0.04 8.57 -0.74
CA LEU A 90 -1.32 9.08 -0.58
C LEU A 90 -2.31 7.99 -0.16
N SER A 91 -2.25 6.83 -0.78
CA SER A 91 -3.17 5.72 -0.49
C SER A 91 -3.07 5.23 0.96
N VAL A 92 -1.85 5.21 1.53
CA VAL A 92 -1.63 4.85 2.95
C VAL A 92 -2.05 5.98 3.88
N TYR A 93 -1.77 7.21 3.50
CA TYR A 93 -2.12 8.37 4.33
C TYR A 93 -3.64 8.46 4.57
N PHE A 94 -4.43 8.10 3.57
CA PHE A 94 -5.90 8.14 3.61
C PHE A 94 -6.56 6.81 4.00
N ARG A 95 -5.80 5.84 4.52
CA ARG A 95 -6.36 4.59 5.03
C ARG A 95 -6.14 4.44 6.52
N ASP A 96 -7.23 4.14 7.23
CA ASP A 96 -7.23 3.92 8.67
C ASP A 96 -8.04 2.66 9.03
N TYR A 97 -7.46 1.85 9.92
CA TYR A 97 -8.15 0.75 10.57
C TYR A 97 -8.49 1.16 12.00
N ILE A 98 -9.76 1.18 12.34
CA ILE A 98 -10.24 1.66 13.62
C ILE A 98 -11.08 0.58 14.27
N ILE A 99 -10.74 0.25 15.53
CA ILE A 99 -11.52 -0.62 16.38
C ILE A 99 -12.24 0.25 17.40
N THR A 100 -13.55 0.10 17.46
CA THR A 100 -14.40 0.73 18.49
C THR A 100 -14.92 -0.33 19.44
N ASN A 101 -15.71 0.07 20.42
CA ASN A 101 -16.36 -0.86 21.34
C ASN A 101 -17.56 -1.61 20.74
N TYR A 102 -17.94 -1.36 19.46
CA TYR A 102 -19.05 -2.01 18.76
C TYR A 102 -18.71 -2.60 17.41
N ARG A 103 -17.72 -2.01 16.71
CA ARG A 103 -17.43 -2.35 15.31
C ARG A 103 -15.97 -2.12 14.94
N ILE A 104 -15.57 -2.74 13.83
CA ILE A 104 -14.29 -2.47 13.17
C ILE A 104 -14.60 -1.64 11.92
N ILE A 105 -13.82 -0.59 11.68
CA ILE A 105 -14.01 0.31 10.55
C ILE A 105 -12.71 0.30 9.73
N ASP A 106 -12.79 -0.16 8.48
CA ASP A 106 -11.73 0.01 7.47
C ASP A 106 -12.11 1.20 6.59
N GLN A 107 -11.52 2.35 6.87
CA GLN A 107 -11.75 3.57 6.12
C GLN A 107 -10.65 3.77 5.10
N HIS A 108 -11.00 4.02 3.85
CA HIS A 108 -10.07 4.27 2.77
C HIS A 108 -10.66 5.25 1.74
N GLY A 109 -9.75 5.90 0.99
CA GLY A 109 -10.11 6.78 -0.11
C GLY A 109 -9.46 8.15 -0.04
N ILE A 110 -9.00 8.64 -1.19
CA ILE A 110 -8.34 9.95 -1.34
C ILE A 110 -9.39 11.05 -1.59
N LEU A 111 -10.27 10.83 -2.56
CA LEU A 111 -11.31 11.78 -2.98
C LEU A 111 -12.70 11.37 -2.49
N SER A 112 -12.98 10.07 -2.47
CA SER A 112 -14.18 9.48 -1.92
C SER A 112 -13.81 8.73 -0.65
N LYS A 113 -14.54 8.95 0.43
CA LYS A 113 -14.32 8.26 1.70
C LYS A 113 -15.24 7.06 1.76
N ASP A 114 -14.67 5.90 1.46
CA ASP A 114 -15.37 4.63 1.62
C ASP A 114 -15.02 4.04 2.99
N ALA A 115 -16.01 3.57 3.71
CA ALA A 115 -15.84 2.93 4.99
C ALA A 115 -16.53 1.57 4.99
N ASN A 116 -15.74 0.51 5.13
CA ASN A 116 -16.26 -0.82 5.40
C ASN A 116 -16.47 -0.97 6.91
N ILE A 117 -17.73 -1.12 7.32
CA ILE A 117 -18.11 -1.30 8.71
C ILE A 117 -18.34 -2.79 8.96
N ILE A 118 -17.65 -3.35 9.94
CA ILE A 118 -17.70 -4.75 10.33
C ILE A 118 -18.19 -4.81 11.76
N LEU A 119 -19.38 -5.34 11.98
CA LEU A 119 -19.92 -5.56 13.31
C LEU A 119 -19.24 -6.76 13.97
N ALA A 120 -18.95 -6.65 15.28
CA ALA A 120 -18.24 -7.68 16.02
C ALA A 120 -18.98 -9.04 16.01
N ASN A 121 -20.31 -9.02 16.10
CA ASN A 121 -21.17 -10.21 16.12
C ASN A 121 -21.25 -10.95 14.77
N ARG A 122 -20.74 -10.38 13.68
CA ARG A 122 -20.71 -11.03 12.36
C ARG A 122 -19.40 -11.69 12.02
N ILE A 123 -18.41 -11.59 12.89
CA ILE A 123 -17.08 -12.19 12.69
C ILE A 123 -17.13 -13.61 13.21
N SER A 124 -16.99 -14.59 12.30
CA SER A 124 -16.97 -16.01 12.64
C SER A 124 -15.57 -16.51 13.01
N ASP A 125 -14.53 -15.96 12.37
CA ASP A 125 -13.15 -16.39 12.60
C ASP A 125 -12.15 -15.25 12.34
N ILE A 126 -11.02 -15.27 13.05
CA ILE A 126 -9.92 -14.34 12.90
C ILE A 126 -8.62 -15.11 12.76
N SER A 127 -7.92 -14.90 11.67
CA SER A 127 -6.59 -15.47 11.46
C SER A 127 -5.55 -14.41 11.11
N ILE A 128 -4.30 -14.67 11.51
CA ILE A 128 -3.14 -13.86 11.08
C ILE A 128 -2.49 -14.58 9.91
N ASP A 129 -2.31 -13.86 8.82
CA ASP A 129 -1.54 -14.30 7.67
C ASP A 129 -0.29 -13.45 7.53
N ARG A 130 0.88 -14.09 7.31
CA ARG A 130 2.16 -13.42 7.12
C ARG A 130 2.94 -14.08 5.99
N THR A 131 3.20 -13.33 4.94
CA THR A 131 4.16 -13.74 3.93
C THR A 131 5.59 -13.66 4.45
N PHE A 132 6.54 -14.25 3.73
CA PHE A 132 7.96 -14.13 4.06
C PHE A 132 8.41 -12.65 4.12
N ALA A 133 7.97 -11.84 3.16
CA ALA A 133 8.26 -10.40 3.15
C ALA A 133 7.65 -9.68 4.38
N ASP A 134 6.43 -10.03 4.77
CA ASP A 134 5.78 -9.47 5.95
C ASP A 134 6.59 -9.74 7.22
N ARG A 135 7.17 -10.96 7.36
CA ARG A 135 8.01 -11.34 8.50
C ARG A 135 9.29 -10.50 8.59
N ILE A 136 9.98 -10.30 7.46
CA ILE A 136 11.20 -9.49 7.40
C ILE A 136 10.90 -8.03 7.79
N LEU A 137 9.75 -7.50 7.36
CA LEU A 137 9.35 -6.12 7.58
C LEU A 137 8.65 -5.89 8.94
N GLY A 138 8.46 -6.94 9.75
CA GLY A 138 7.73 -6.85 11.02
C GLY A 138 6.25 -6.50 10.85
N LEU A 139 5.65 -6.94 9.74
CA LEU A 139 4.28 -6.64 9.37
C LEU A 139 3.41 -7.90 9.37
N GLY A 140 2.09 -7.72 9.30
CA GLY A 140 1.16 -8.83 9.15
C GLY A 140 -0.16 -8.40 8.57
N ARG A 141 -1.01 -9.39 8.31
CA ARG A 141 -2.37 -9.24 7.81
C ARG A 141 -3.31 -9.93 8.77
N ILE A 142 -4.44 -9.29 9.05
CA ILE A 142 -5.54 -9.93 9.76
C ILE A 142 -6.62 -10.25 8.75
N VAL A 143 -7.03 -11.49 8.74
CA VAL A 143 -8.12 -11.99 7.91
C VAL A 143 -9.33 -12.20 8.81
N LEU A 144 -10.37 -11.42 8.58
CA LEU A 144 -11.66 -11.52 9.25
C LEU A 144 -12.60 -12.28 8.34
N ARG A 145 -13.07 -13.44 8.79
CA ARG A 145 -14.11 -14.19 8.10
C ARG A 145 -15.46 -13.85 8.70
N MET A 146 -16.43 -13.65 7.82
CA MET A 146 -17.80 -13.32 8.21
C MET A 146 -18.76 -14.41 7.80
N GLU A 147 -19.89 -14.52 8.49
CA GLU A 147 -20.96 -15.44 8.16
C GLU A 147 -21.76 -15.04 6.90
N GLU A 148 -21.51 -13.84 6.38
CA GLU A 148 -22.23 -13.34 5.20
C GLU A 148 -21.71 -13.94 3.88
N VAL A 149 -22.64 -14.44 3.06
CA VAL A 149 -22.35 -15.07 1.76
C VAL A 149 -21.75 -14.10 0.75
N ASN A 150 -22.10 -12.81 0.82
CA ASN A 150 -21.67 -11.80 -0.16
C ASN A 150 -20.31 -11.14 0.15
N LYS A 151 -19.81 -11.22 1.39
CA LYS A 151 -18.49 -10.72 1.80
C LYS A 151 -17.88 -11.70 2.81
N PRO A 152 -17.43 -12.87 2.36
CA PRO A 152 -16.99 -13.92 3.26
C PRO A 152 -15.70 -13.59 4.00
N GLU A 153 -14.90 -12.65 3.49
CA GLU A 153 -13.56 -12.36 4.02
C GLU A 153 -13.17 -10.91 3.82
N ILE A 154 -12.66 -10.28 4.89
CA ILE A 154 -12.03 -8.96 4.84
C ILE A 154 -10.59 -9.07 5.32
N ARG A 155 -9.66 -8.49 4.57
CA ARG A 155 -8.22 -8.52 4.86
C ARG A 155 -7.73 -7.14 5.24
N LEU A 156 -7.27 -6.99 6.48
CA LEU A 156 -6.60 -5.82 6.99
C LEU A 156 -5.09 -6.01 6.81
N VAL A 157 -4.47 -5.26 5.90
CA VAL A 157 -3.10 -5.50 5.42
C VAL A 157 -2.12 -4.47 5.98
N GLY A 158 -0.87 -4.87 6.18
CA GLY A 158 0.20 -3.93 6.53
C GLY A 158 0.18 -3.44 7.97
N ILE A 159 -0.34 -4.25 8.88
CA ILE A 159 -0.44 -3.90 10.29
C ILE A 159 0.89 -4.21 10.98
N ARG A 160 1.45 -3.22 11.65
CA ARG A 160 2.55 -3.43 12.61
C ARG A 160 1.97 -3.95 13.91
N ASP A 161 2.71 -4.82 14.60
CA ASP A 161 2.28 -5.44 15.85
C ASP A 161 0.88 -6.06 15.72
N VAL A 162 0.77 -6.96 14.75
CA VAL A 162 -0.49 -7.58 14.34
C VAL A 162 -1.13 -8.40 15.47
N GLU A 163 -0.32 -8.97 16.38
CA GLU A 163 -0.80 -9.72 17.54
C GLU A 163 -1.55 -8.82 18.53
N SER A 164 -1.00 -7.62 18.83
CA SER A 164 -1.69 -6.66 19.69
C SER A 164 -3.02 -6.25 19.11
N PHE A 165 -3.04 -5.99 17.79
CA PHE A 165 -4.27 -5.60 17.11
C PHE A 165 -5.30 -6.74 17.04
N GLN A 166 -4.86 -7.99 16.85
CA GLN A 166 -5.73 -9.17 16.94
C GLN A 166 -6.33 -9.31 18.34
N ASN A 167 -5.52 -9.13 19.39
CA ASN A 167 -6.01 -9.19 20.76
C ASN A 167 -7.08 -8.14 21.06
N ASP A 168 -6.95 -6.93 20.51
CA ASP A 168 -7.96 -5.89 20.66
C ASP A 168 -9.29 -6.29 19.96
N ILE A 169 -9.20 -6.94 18.79
CA ILE A 169 -10.39 -7.48 18.10
C ILE A 169 -11.02 -8.63 18.91
N LEU A 170 -10.22 -9.56 19.44
CA LEU A 170 -10.72 -10.67 20.24
C LEU A 170 -11.42 -10.17 21.52
N LYS A 171 -10.89 -9.14 22.18
CA LYS A 171 -11.56 -8.50 23.32
C LYS A 171 -12.90 -7.91 22.94
N LEU A 172 -13.01 -7.29 21.75
CA LEU A 172 -14.26 -6.74 21.25
C LEU A 172 -15.31 -7.84 21.07
N ILE A 173 -14.96 -8.93 20.39
CA ILE A 173 -15.87 -10.06 20.14
C ILE A 173 -16.30 -10.74 21.44
N SER A 174 -15.34 -10.96 22.38
CA SER A 174 -15.65 -11.62 23.66
C SER A 174 -16.59 -10.79 24.55
N LYS A 175 -16.59 -9.47 24.38
CA LYS A 175 -17.47 -8.59 25.12
C LYS A 175 -18.89 -8.59 24.54
N ASP A 176 -19.00 -8.66 23.23
CA ASP A 176 -20.30 -8.70 22.53
C ASP A 176 -21.06 -10.01 22.83
N ASN A 177 -20.36 -11.14 22.93
CA ASN A 177 -20.95 -12.44 23.27
C ASN A 177 -21.42 -12.56 24.73
N LYS A 178 -21.12 -11.56 25.60
CA LYS A 178 -21.50 -11.55 27.00
C LYS A 178 -22.68 -10.61 27.32
N SER A 179 -23.11 -9.81 26.38
CA SER A 179 -24.24 -8.88 26.50
C SER A 179 -25.49 -9.42 25.81
#